data_d8958e424a67ea8229bad218b3482472
#
_entry.id   d8958e424a67ea8229bad218b3482472
#
_cell.length_a   1.000
_cell.length_b   1.000
_cell.length_c   1.000
_cell.angle_alpha   90.00
_cell.angle_beta   90.00
_cell.angle_gamma   90.00
#
_symmetry.space_group_name_H-M   'P 1'
#
loop_
_entity.id
_entity.type
_entity.pdbx_description
1 polymer ?
#
loop_
_entity_poly.entity_id
_entity_poly.type
_entity_poly.pdbx_seq_one_letter_code
_entity_poly.pdbx_strand_id
1 'polypeptide(L)'
;MNEQELCKKRLIDLSKQADRKGIVTFSTFLNLNEQNIYHTIQKELFTQVKLFGGYDGAERQMIAFIPDALCYEWSYPFVCIHAVPQYPKYAEKLTHRDVLGALMHLGLDRSKIGDIVLLENDIYIFCSETISDFIMDQFTQIRHTMIRSSIIEDVSTLKVHPVFEEHDDMVASNRIDAIIARAYHLSRSEAAAYLTAEKVFINGRCITNCNQSCDNGDIVSVRQKGRFVFETDQSLSKKGKLRVRFMIYK
;
A
#
# COMPACT_ATOMS: atom_id res chain seq x y z
N MET A 1 -13.55 -11.76 20.76
CA MET A 1 -12.39 -10.86 20.51
C MET A 1 -12.60 -10.27 19.13
N ASN A 2 -12.60 -8.96 19.00
CA ASN A 2 -12.79 -8.27 17.73
C ASN A 2 -11.55 -8.50 16.85
N GLU A 3 -11.72 -8.45 15.52
CA GLU A 3 -10.65 -8.61 14.53
C GLU A 3 -9.50 -7.59 14.73
N GLN A 4 -9.84 -6.36 15.11
CA GLN A 4 -8.89 -5.31 15.45
C GLN A 4 -8.05 -5.64 16.70
N GLU A 5 -8.67 -6.18 17.73
CA GLU A 5 -7.97 -6.61 18.96
C GLU A 5 -7.03 -7.79 18.69
N LEU A 6 -7.44 -8.70 17.81
CA LEU A 6 -6.60 -9.82 17.38
C LEU A 6 -5.36 -9.32 16.60
N CYS A 7 -5.56 -8.39 15.67
CA CYS A 7 -4.47 -7.75 14.93
C CYS A 7 -3.51 -7.03 15.89
N LYS A 8 -4.03 -6.19 16.80
CA LYS A 8 -3.23 -5.49 17.83
C LYS A 8 -2.38 -6.48 18.64
N LYS A 9 -3.00 -7.52 19.17
CA LYS A 9 -2.31 -8.54 19.98
C LYS A 9 -1.19 -9.22 19.18
N ARG A 10 -1.48 -9.61 17.93
CA ARG A 10 -0.50 -10.25 17.04
C ARG A 10 0.72 -9.37 16.79
N LEU A 11 0.54 -8.09 16.52
CA LEU A 11 1.64 -7.15 16.29
C LEU A 11 2.51 -6.97 17.55
N ILE A 12 1.89 -6.83 18.72
CA ILE A 12 2.60 -6.75 20.00
C ILE A 12 3.38 -8.04 20.29
N ASP A 13 2.77 -9.20 20.04
CA ASP A 13 3.42 -10.50 20.29
C ASP A 13 4.61 -10.72 19.36
N LEU A 14 4.53 -10.30 18.07
CA LEU A 14 5.66 -10.34 17.14
C LEU A 14 6.80 -9.43 17.62
N SER A 15 6.51 -8.21 18.05
CA SER A 15 7.51 -7.30 18.62
C SER A 15 8.20 -7.87 19.87
N LYS A 16 7.43 -8.45 20.80
CA LYS A 16 7.96 -9.15 21.97
C LYS A 16 8.83 -10.34 21.60
N GLN A 17 8.42 -11.09 20.58
CA GLN A 17 9.19 -12.24 20.12
C GLN A 17 10.53 -11.81 19.53
N ALA A 18 10.54 -10.73 18.72
CA ALA A 18 11.74 -10.17 18.15
C ALA A 18 12.72 -9.71 19.25
N ASP A 19 12.25 -8.94 20.20
CA ASP A 19 13.03 -8.46 21.34
C ASP A 19 13.62 -9.61 22.15
N ARG A 20 12.80 -10.58 22.58
CA ARG A 20 13.25 -11.69 23.43
C ARG A 20 14.21 -12.66 22.76
N LYS A 21 14.05 -12.90 21.45
CA LYS A 21 14.88 -13.87 20.71
C LYS A 21 16.07 -13.23 20.00
N GLY A 22 16.14 -11.89 19.94
CA GLY A 22 17.17 -11.17 19.20
C GLY A 22 17.11 -11.44 17.68
N ILE A 23 15.91 -11.70 17.13
CA ILE A 23 15.71 -11.99 15.70
C ILE A 23 14.67 -11.05 15.10
N VAL A 24 14.79 -10.73 13.82
CA VAL A 24 13.75 -9.99 13.11
C VAL A 24 12.51 -10.88 12.93
N THR A 25 11.35 -10.35 13.27
CA THR A 25 10.06 -11.00 12.99
C THR A 25 9.22 -10.15 12.06
N PHE A 26 8.30 -10.78 11.34
CA PHE A 26 7.53 -10.11 10.31
C PHE A 26 6.03 -10.31 10.50
N SER A 27 5.26 -9.28 10.18
CA SER A 27 3.82 -9.41 10.00
C SER A 27 3.50 -10.07 8.65
N THR A 28 2.24 -10.34 8.38
CA THR A 28 1.72 -10.51 7.03
C THR A 28 1.60 -9.13 6.34
N PHE A 29 1.22 -9.08 5.06
CA PHE A 29 0.90 -7.82 4.39
C PHE A 29 -0.33 -7.18 5.01
N LEU A 30 -0.15 -6.02 5.60
CA LEU A 30 -1.20 -5.26 6.26
C LEU A 30 -1.93 -4.35 5.27
N ASN A 31 -3.25 -4.31 5.37
CA ASN A 31 -4.06 -3.29 4.71
C ASN A 31 -4.03 -1.97 5.49
N LEU A 32 -4.61 -0.89 4.94
CA LEU A 32 -4.61 0.44 5.57
C LEU A 32 -5.23 0.46 6.99
N ASN A 33 -6.27 -0.36 7.26
CA ASN A 33 -6.84 -0.41 8.62
C ASN A 33 -5.88 -1.07 9.60
N GLU A 34 -5.22 -2.15 9.20
CA GLU A 34 -4.24 -2.85 10.03
C GLU A 34 -2.99 -1.98 10.26
N GLN A 35 -2.56 -1.21 9.25
CA GLN A 35 -1.50 -0.20 9.41
C GLN A 35 -1.94 0.90 10.39
N ASN A 36 -3.19 1.34 10.34
CA ASN A 36 -3.71 2.29 11.33
C ASN A 36 -3.66 1.71 12.76
N ILE A 37 -3.98 0.43 12.95
CA ILE A 37 -3.83 -0.24 14.26
C ILE A 37 -2.36 -0.16 14.70
N TYR A 38 -1.41 -0.48 13.83
CA TYR A 38 0.02 -0.32 14.11
C TYR A 38 0.35 1.11 14.58
N HIS A 39 -0.12 2.14 13.88
CA HIS A 39 0.12 3.53 14.27
C HIS A 39 -0.43 3.89 15.67
N THR A 40 -1.53 3.26 16.09
CA THR A 40 -2.09 3.50 17.42
C THR A 40 -1.29 2.84 18.55
N ILE A 41 -0.58 1.74 18.25
CA ILE A 41 0.15 0.94 19.25
C ILE A 41 1.66 1.12 19.21
N GLN A 42 2.20 2.04 18.43
CA GLN A 42 3.65 2.23 18.27
C GLN A 42 4.42 2.32 19.60
N LYS A 43 3.81 2.97 20.60
CA LYS A 43 4.40 3.14 21.94
C LYS A 43 4.36 1.88 22.81
N GLU A 44 3.59 0.87 22.39
CA GLU A 44 3.48 -0.43 23.08
C GLU A 44 4.45 -1.47 22.52
N LEU A 45 5.16 -1.15 21.43
CA LEU A 45 6.09 -2.06 20.78
C LEU A 45 7.46 -2.05 21.48
N PHE A 46 8.14 -3.18 21.42
CA PHE A 46 9.40 -3.49 22.12
C PHE A 46 10.64 -3.34 21.22
N THR A 47 10.45 -3.07 19.96
CA THR A 47 11.50 -3.06 18.93
C THR A 47 11.36 -1.87 18.01
N GLN A 48 12.42 -1.56 17.27
CA GLN A 48 12.30 -0.70 16.10
C GLN A 48 11.43 -1.37 15.03
N VAL A 49 10.82 -0.55 14.18
CA VAL A 49 9.88 -1.04 13.18
C VAL A 49 10.18 -0.42 11.82
N LYS A 50 10.14 -1.25 10.78
CA LYS A 50 10.22 -0.80 9.39
C LYS A 50 9.07 -1.40 8.58
N LEU A 51 8.40 -0.58 7.79
CA LEU A 51 7.34 -0.99 6.87
C LEU A 51 7.87 -0.98 5.44
N PHE A 52 7.53 -2.02 4.67
CA PHE A 52 7.86 -2.09 3.26
C PHE A 52 6.90 -3.04 2.53
N GLY A 53 6.55 -2.72 1.29
CA GLY A 53 5.66 -3.52 0.47
C GLY A 53 6.24 -3.92 -0.89
N GLY A 54 7.58 -3.75 -1.06
CA GLY A 54 8.29 -4.16 -2.28
C GLY A 54 8.66 -3.01 -3.22
N TYR A 55 7.99 -1.87 -3.12
CA TYR A 55 8.30 -0.65 -3.87
C TYR A 55 7.84 0.60 -3.12
N ASP A 56 8.35 1.76 -3.51
CA ASP A 56 7.97 3.03 -2.88
C ASP A 56 6.49 3.36 -3.17
N GLY A 57 5.75 3.65 -2.10
CA GLY A 57 4.33 3.94 -2.19
C GLY A 57 3.42 2.71 -2.24
N ALA A 58 3.92 1.51 -1.92
CA ALA A 58 3.09 0.33 -1.77
C ALA A 58 1.98 0.55 -0.74
N GLU A 59 0.73 0.18 -1.08
CA GLU A 59 -0.41 0.32 -0.17
C GLU A 59 -0.42 -0.76 0.90
N ARG A 60 -0.14 -2.00 0.49
CA ARG A 60 -0.04 -3.13 1.41
C ARG A 60 1.40 -3.34 1.81
N GLN A 61 1.68 -3.24 3.09
CA GLN A 61 3.05 -3.31 3.61
C GLN A 61 3.18 -4.39 4.69
N MET A 62 4.34 -5.00 4.74
CA MET A 62 4.74 -5.91 5.80
C MET A 62 5.56 -5.14 6.84
N ILE A 63 5.32 -5.40 8.11
CA ILE A 63 6.11 -4.84 9.21
C ILE A 63 7.25 -5.78 9.54
N ALA A 64 8.47 -5.26 9.60
CA ALA A 64 9.61 -5.89 10.23
C ALA A 64 9.80 -5.31 11.64
N PHE A 65 9.84 -6.16 12.66
CA PHE A 65 10.18 -5.84 14.04
C PHE A 65 11.64 -6.16 14.27
N ILE A 66 12.45 -5.13 14.48
CA ILE A 66 13.91 -5.20 14.47
C ILE A 66 14.42 -5.00 15.90
N PRO A 67 15.03 -6.02 16.54
CA PRO A 67 15.61 -5.87 17.87
C PRO A 67 16.81 -4.92 17.87
N ASP A 68 17.04 -4.21 18.98
CA ASP A 68 18.11 -3.22 19.09
C ASP A 68 19.51 -3.82 18.92
N ALA A 69 19.71 -5.07 19.37
CA ALA A 69 20.99 -5.77 19.29
C ALA A 69 21.08 -6.71 18.08
N LEU A 70 20.66 -6.25 16.91
CA LEU A 70 20.75 -7.06 15.69
C LEU A 70 22.18 -7.13 15.16
N CYS A 71 22.70 -8.34 14.91
CA CYS A 71 24.06 -8.60 14.44
C CYS A 71 24.13 -9.33 13.09
N TYR A 72 23.04 -9.39 12.33
CA TYR A 72 22.99 -10.02 11.00
C TYR A 72 22.18 -9.19 10.01
N GLU A 73 22.43 -9.40 8.71
CA GLU A 73 21.64 -8.81 7.63
C GLU A 73 20.32 -9.57 7.48
N TRP A 74 19.27 -8.86 7.11
CA TRP A 74 17.94 -9.43 6.94
C TRP A 74 17.23 -8.83 5.71
N SER A 75 16.31 -9.58 5.15
CA SER A 75 15.43 -9.17 4.09
C SER A 75 13.97 -9.48 4.43
N TYR A 76 13.04 -8.83 3.76
CA TYR A 76 11.64 -9.17 3.91
C TYR A 76 11.34 -10.52 3.28
N PRO A 77 10.54 -11.40 3.94
CA PRO A 77 10.22 -12.74 3.45
C PRO A 77 9.08 -12.70 2.41
N PHE A 78 9.28 -11.93 1.36
CA PHE A 78 8.38 -11.87 0.22
C PHE A 78 9.14 -11.69 -1.09
N VAL A 79 8.53 -12.10 -2.17
CA VAL A 79 9.03 -11.99 -3.54
C VAL A 79 8.06 -11.21 -4.41
N CYS A 80 8.50 -10.85 -5.60
CA CYS A 80 7.64 -10.34 -6.66
C CYS A 80 7.52 -11.38 -7.77
N ILE A 81 6.29 -11.78 -8.10
CA ILE A 81 6.00 -12.61 -9.26
C ILE A 81 5.67 -11.68 -10.43
N HIS A 82 6.43 -11.80 -11.50
CA HIS A 82 6.18 -11.14 -12.77
C HIS A 82 5.41 -12.11 -13.66
N ALA A 83 4.22 -11.73 -14.07
CA ALA A 83 3.35 -12.52 -14.93
C ALA A 83 3.02 -11.75 -16.21
N VAL A 84 3.09 -12.43 -17.34
CA VAL A 84 2.81 -11.86 -18.67
C VAL A 84 1.89 -12.78 -19.46
N PRO A 85 1.05 -12.25 -20.36
CA PRO A 85 0.29 -13.07 -21.29
C PRO A 85 1.20 -13.94 -22.16
N GLN A 86 0.92 -15.24 -22.23
CA GLN A 86 1.66 -16.16 -23.08
C GLN A 86 1.52 -15.80 -24.57
N TYR A 87 0.36 -15.29 -24.97
CA TYR A 87 0.04 -14.87 -26.32
C TYR A 87 -0.46 -13.41 -26.33
N PRO A 88 0.42 -12.39 -26.34
CA PRO A 88 0.03 -10.98 -26.20
C PRO A 88 -1.01 -10.49 -27.22
N LYS A 89 -0.97 -11.03 -28.46
CA LYS A 89 -1.92 -10.66 -29.53
C LYS A 89 -3.37 -11.02 -29.24
N TYR A 90 -3.61 -12.01 -28.38
CA TYR A 90 -4.94 -12.52 -28.02
C TYR A 90 -5.29 -12.23 -26.55
N ALA A 91 -4.43 -11.51 -25.85
CA ALA A 91 -4.65 -11.17 -24.46
C ALA A 91 -5.79 -10.16 -24.31
N GLU A 92 -6.69 -10.42 -23.39
CA GLU A 92 -7.68 -9.44 -22.97
C GLU A 92 -7.02 -8.34 -22.16
N LYS A 93 -7.62 -7.15 -22.15
CA LYS A 93 -7.22 -6.09 -21.21
C LYS A 93 -7.59 -6.51 -19.79
N LEU A 94 -6.61 -6.93 -19.02
CA LEU A 94 -6.78 -7.37 -17.65
C LEU A 94 -6.85 -6.15 -16.70
N THR A 95 -7.63 -6.29 -15.65
CA THR A 95 -7.73 -5.31 -14.57
C THR A 95 -7.17 -5.88 -13.27
N HIS A 96 -6.84 -5.01 -12.32
CA HIS A 96 -6.44 -5.42 -10.97
C HIS A 96 -7.45 -6.41 -10.34
N ARG A 97 -8.76 -6.18 -10.56
CA ARG A 97 -9.82 -7.06 -10.06
C ARG A 97 -9.77 -8.47 -10.67
N ASP A 98 -9.47 -8.58 -11.95
CA ASP A 98 -9.36 -9.87 -12.65
C ASP A 98 -8.19 -10.69 -12.08
N VAL A 99 -7.03 -10.06 -11.89
CA VAL A 99 -5.83 -10.68 -11.30
C VAL A 99 -6.11 -11.10 -9.86
N LEU A 100 -6.63 -10.19 -9.04
CA LEU A 100 -6.96 -10.49 -7.65
C LEU A 100 -8.00 -11.60 -7.55
N GLY A 101 -9.03 -11.58 -8.40
CA GLY A 101 -10.06 -12.60 -8.44
C GLY A 101 -9.50 -13.99 -8.76
N ALA A 102 -8.59 -14.09 -9.74
CA ALA A 102 -7.92 -15.33 -10.09
C ALA A 102 -7.05 -15.86 -8.94
N LEU A 103 -6.29 -15.00 -8.24
CA LEU A 103 -5.51 -15.38 -7.06
C LEU A 103 -6.41 -15.87 -5.91
N MET A 104 -7.52 -15.17 -5.63
CA MET A 104 -8.46 -15.57 -4.57
C MET A 104 -9.16 -16.90 -4.90
N HIS A 105 -9.40 -17.19 -6.19
CA HIS A 105 -9.97 -18.47 -6.63
C HIS A 105 -9.06 -19.67 -6.32
N LEU A 106 -7.75 -19.45 -6.19
CA LEU A 106 -6.81 -20.49 -5.75
C LEU A 106 -6.88 -20.78 -4.25
N GLY A 107 -7.77 -20.13 -3.49
CA GLY A 107 -7.93 -20.31 -2.04
C GLY A 107 -6.85 -19.66 -1.20
N LEU A 108 -6.09 -18.71 -1.76
CA LEU A 108 -5.01 -18.03 -1.06
C LEU A 108 -5.54 -17.02 -0.03
N ASP A 109 -4.85 -16.93 1.12
CA ASP A 109 -5.14 -15.91 2.12
C ASP A 109 -4.68 -14.53 1.61
N ARG A 110 -5.60 -13.56 1.57
CA ARG A 110 -5.32 -12.18 1.12
C ARG A 110 -4.21 -11.51 1.92
N SER A 111 -4.01 -11.91 3.18
CA SER A 111 -2.94 -11.35 4.03
C SER A 111 -1.53 -11.76 3.60
N LYS A 112 -1.40 -12.80 2.80
CA LYS A 112 -0.12 -13.25 2.22
C LYS A 112 0.21 -12.59 0.89
N ILE A 113 -0.73 -11.80 0.33
CA ILE A 113 -0.57 -11.10 -0.94
C ILE A 113 -0.48 -9.59 -0.66
N GLY A 114 0.59 -8.98 -1.15
CA GLY A 114 0.82 -7.55 -1.14
C GLY A 114 0.03 -6.82 -2.23
N ASP A 115 0.66 -5.84 -2.83
CA ASP A 115 0.09 -5.11 -3.96
C ASP A 115 0.18 -5.95 -5.24
N ILE A 116 -0.75 -5.66 -6.15
CA ILE A 116 -0.76 -6.14 -7.53
C ILE A 116 -0.63 -4.90 -8.39
N VAL A 117 0.43 -4.82 -9.20
CA VAL A 117 0.67 -3.68 -10.08
C VAL A 117 0.57 -4.15 -11.53
N LEU A 118 -0.23 -3.44 -12.32
CA LEU A 118 -0.37 -3.70 -13.75
C LEU A 118 0.29 -2.55 -14.51
N LEU A 119 1.28 -2.88 -15.35
CA LEU A 119 1.95 -1.94 -16.24
C LEU A 119 1.75 -2.47 -17.68
N GLU A 120 0.82 -1.89 -18.42
CA GLU A 120 0.43 -2.37 -19.74
C GLU A 120 -0.03 -3.85 -19.71
N ASN A 121 0.82 -4.76 -20.18
CA ASN A 121 0.58 -6.21 -20.17
C ASN A 121 1.38 -6.95 -19.09
N ASP A 122 2.22 -6.23 -18.34
CA ASP A 122 3.02 -6.80 -17.28
C ASP A 122 2.25 -6.74 -15.95
N ILE A 123 2.23 -7.84 -15.24
CA ILE A 123 1.56 -8.00 -13.96
C ILE A 123 2.62 -8.32 -12.91
N TYR A 124 2.73 -7.48 -11.89
CA TYR A 124 3.63 -7.67 -10.76
C TYR A 124 2.80 -7.98 -9.52
N ILE A 125 3.04 -9.13 -8.91
CA ILE A 125 2.31 -9.63 -7.74
C ILE A 125 3.31 -9.78 -6.60
N PHE A 126 3.21 -8.93 -5.58
CA PHE A 126 4.00 -9.09 -4.37
C PHE A 126 3.34 -10.13 -3.47
N CYS A 127 4.08 -11.12 -3.01
CA CYS A 127 3.53 -12.19 -2.16
C CYS A 127 4.58 -12.75 -1.21
N SER A 128 4.11 -13.31 -0.08
CA SER A 128 4.98 -14.04 0.85
C SER A 128 5.69 -15.18 0.13
N GLU A 129 6.97 -15.39 0.43
CA GLU A 129 7.77 -16.52 -0.07
C GLU A 129 7.08 -17.86 0.18
N THR A 130 6.35 -18.00 1.28
CA THR A 130 5.68 -19.24 1.64
C THR A 130 4.59 -19.71 0.67
N ILE A 131 4.13 -18.84 -0.23
CA ILE A 131 3.10 -19.15 -1.23
C ILE A 131 3.57 -18.94 -2.67
N SER A 132 4.81 -18.51 -2.87
CA SER A 132 5.32 -18.17 -4.21
C SER A 132 5.32 -19.38 -5.15
N ASP A 133 5.84 -20.52 -4.71
CA ASP A 133 5.90 -21.74 -5.52
C ASP A 133 4.50 -22.23 -5.90
N PHE A 134 3.55 -22.16 -4.96
CA PHE A 134 2.17 -22.51 -5.25
C PHE A 134 1.54 -21.59 -6.30
N ILE A 135 1.80 -20.27 -6.22
CA ILE A 135 1.33 -19.32 -7.24
C ILE A 135 1.99 -19.63 -8.58
N MET A 136 3.30 -19.88 -8.61
CA MET A 136 4.02 -20.20 -9.84
C MET A 136 3.47 -21.42 -10.56
N ASP A 137 3.03 -22.44 -9.81
CA ASP A 137 2.50 -23.69 -10.36
C ASP A 137 1.02 -23.55 -10.78
N GLN A 138 0.20 -22.88 -9.99
CA GLN A 138 -1.25 -22.87 -10.19
C GLN A 138 -1.80 -21.63 -10.90
N PHE A 139 -1.08 -20.51 -10.89
CA PHE A 139 -1.53 -19.25 -11.49
C PHE A 139 -1.17 -19.17 -12.97
N THR A 140 -1.84 -19.98 -13.78
CA THR A 140 -1.57 -20.16 -15.23
C THR A 140 -2.55 -19.43 -16.13
N GLN A 141 -3.67 -18.92 -15.60
CA GLN A 141 -4.72 -18.29 -16.39
C GLN A 141 -5.44 -17.20 -15.61
N ILE A 142 -5.76 -16.08 -16.27
CA ILE A 142 -6.63 -15.01 -15.78
C ILE A 142 -7.75 -14.82 -16.81
N ARG A 143 -9.01 -15.07 -16.44
CA ARG A 143 -10.15 -15.12 -17.35
C ARG A 143 -9.88 -16.08 -18.51
N HIS A 144 -9.77 -15.56 -19.75
CA HIS A 144 -9.44 -16.37 -20.94
C HIS A 144 -7.98 -16.22 -21.39
N THR A 145 -7.18 -15.44 -20.65
CA THR A 145 -5.78 -15.17 -20.98
C THR A 145 -4.85 -16.14 -20.25
N MET A 146 -4.15 -16.99 -21.01
CA MET A 146 -3.06 -17.80 -20.48
C MET A 146 -1.88 -16.90 -20.11
N ILE A 147 -1.27 -17.15 -18.97
CA ILE A 147 -0.14 -16.37 -18.48
C ILE A 147 1.08 -17.25 -18.24
N ARG A 148 2.25 -16.63 -18.32
CA ARG A 148 3.53 -17.19 -17.89
C ARG A 148 4.11 -16.33 -16.80
N SER A 149 4.52 -16.96 -15.71
CA SER A 149 5.05 -16.29 -14.54
C SER A 149 6.52 -16.59 -14.31
N SER A 150 7.24 -15.68 -13.66
CA SER A 150 8.60 -15.83 -13.17
C SER A 150 8.75 -15.10 -11.83
N ILE A 151 9.63 -15.59 -10.97
CA ILE A 151 9.93 -14.94 -9.68
C ILE A 151 11.04 -13.93 -9.90
N ILE A 152 10.88 -12.73 -9.33
CA ILE A 152 11.91 -11.72 -9.15
C ILE A 152 12.30 -11.76 -7.68
N GLU A 153 13.47 -12.32 -7.39
CA GLU A 153 13.95 -12.49 -6.00
C GLU A 153 14.39 -11.15 -5.41
N ASP A 154 15.14 -10.36 -6.18
CA ASP A 154 15.58 -9.04 -5.75
C ASP A 154 14.61 -7.95 -6.18
N VAL A 155 13.65 -7.66 -5.33
CA VAL A 155 12.65 -6.60 -5.57
C VAL A 155 13.27 -5.20 -5.63
N SER A 156 14.49 -5.00 -5.15
CA SER A 156 15.18 -3.70 -5.23
C SER A 156 15.57 -3.34 -6.67
N THR A 157 15.69 -4.33 -7.54
CA THR A 157 15.96 -4.13 -8.98
C THR A 157 14.73 -3.75 -9.78
N LEU A 158 13.55 -3.90 -9.19
CA LEU A 158 12.28 -3.58 -9.83
C LEU A 158 12.11 -2.07 -9.98
N LYS A 159 12.06 -1.63 -11.22
CA LYS A 159 11.62 -0.27 -11.56
C LYS A 159 10.10 -0.20 -11.71
N VAL A 160 9.38 -0.79 -10.74
CA VAL A 160 7.93 -0.62 -10.67
C VAL A 160 7.68 0.77 -10.12
N HIS A 161 7.52 1.71 -11.04
CA HIS A 161 7.04 3.04 -10.68
C HIS A 161 5.54 3.08 -10.89
N PRO A 162 4.76 3.50 -9.90
CA PRO A 162 3.35 3.73 -10.10
C PRO A 162 3.15 4.69 -11.26
N VAL A 163 2.19 4.41 -12.12
CA VAL A 163 1.79 5.35 -13.17
C VAL A 163 0.90 6.39 -12.52
N PHE A 164 1.31 7.65 -12.63
CA PHE A 164 0.56 8.77 -12.10
C PHE A 164 -0.16 9.54 -13.20
N GLU A 165 -1.31 10.06 -12.85
CA GLU A 165 -1.94 11.18 -13.53
C GLU A 165 -1.66 12.44 -12.69
N GLU A 166 -0.92 13.40 -13.26
CA GLU A 166 -0.51 14.59 -12.56
C GLU A 166 -1.49 15.73 -12.80
N HIS A 167 -1.91 16.40 -11.72
CA HIS A 167 -2.76 17.57 -11.74
C HIS A 167 -2.17 18.68 -10.90
N ASP A 168 -1.79 19.79 -11.55
CA ASP A 168 -1.39 21.01 -10.84
C ASP A 168 -2.62 21.84 -10.49
N ASP A 169 -2.70 22.31 -9.26
CA ASP A 169 -3.84 23.10 -8.78
C ASP A 169 -3.44 24.08 -7.65
N MET A 170 -4.43 24.80 -7.12
CA MET A 170 -4.26 25.77 -6.04
C MET A 170 -5.30 25.52 -4.94
N VAL A 171 -4.84 25.35 -3.71
CA VAL A 171 -5.70 25.20 -2.53
C VAL A 171 -5.58 26.37 -1.58
N ALA A 172 -6.62 26.65 -0.80
CA ALA A 172 -6.61 27.73 0.17
C ALA A 172 -5.72 27.41 1.39
N SER A 173 -5.49 26.13 1.66
CA SER A 173 -4.66 25.63 2.75
C SER A 173 -4.31 24.17 2.51
N ASN A 174 -3.29 23.65 3.22
CA ASN A 174 -2.89 22.24 3.19
C ASN A 174 -3.76 21.33 4.08
N ARG A 175 -4.96 21.77 4.47
CA ARG A 175 -5.90 20.95 5.24
C ARG A 175 -6.41 19.79 4.40
N ILE A 176 -6.51 18.62 5.00
CA ILE A 176 -6.91 17.38 4.32
C ILE A 176 -8.28 17.47 3.64
N ASP A 177 -9.26 18.15 4.25
CA ASP A 177 -10.59 18.34 3.65
C ASP A 177 -10.56 19.20 2.38
N ALA A 178 -9.66 20.21 2.33
CA ALA A 178 -9.46 21.04 1.14
C ALA A 178 -8.73 20.27 0.02
N ILE A 179 -7.72 19.50 0.40
CA ILE A 179 -6.91 18.70 -0.49
C ILE A 179 -7.75 17.62 -1.18
N ILE A 180 -8.51 16.82 -0.40
CA ILE A 180 -9.39 15.78 -0.96
C ILE A 180 -10.49 16.38 -1.86
N ALA A 181 -11.12 17.47 -1.40
CA ALA A 181 -12.14 18.15 -2.19
C ALA A 181 -11.60 18.56 -3.55
N ARG A 182 -10.35 19.01 -3.62
CA ARG A 182 -9.73 19.46 -4.85
C ARG A 182 -9.24 18.29 -5.71
N ALA A 183 -8.57 17.30 -5.13
CA ALA A 183 -8.05 16.13 -5.84
C ALA A 183 -9.14 15.31 -6.55
N TYR A 184 -10.34 15.24 -5.96
CA TYR A 184 -11.43 14.41 -6.47
C TYR A 184 -12.66 15.21 -6.93
N HIS A 185 -12.53 16.53 -7.11
CA HIS A 185 -13.61 17.42 -7.53
C HIS A 185 -14.88 17.31 -6.67
N LEU A 186 -14.70 17.22 -5.34
CA LEU A 186 -15.76 17.13 -4.35
C LEU A 186 -16.05 18.50 -3.72
N SER A 187 -17.23 18.64 -3.15
CA SER A 187 -17.50 19.73 -2.21
C SER A 187 -16.76 19.50 -0.88
N ARG A 188 -16.55 20.57 -0.10
CA ARG A 188 -15.93 20.48 1.24
C ARG A 188 -16.76 19.60 2.20
N SER A 189 -18.10 19.63 2.06
CA SER A 189 -19.00 18.80 2.86
C SER A 189 -18.87 17.31 2.52
N GLU A 190 -18.75 16.96 1.23
CA GLU A 190 -18.50 15.57 0.81
C GLU A 190 -17.15 15.09 1.29
N ALA A 191 -16.08 15.90 1.15
CA ALA A 191 -14.76 15.56 1.70
C ALA A 191 -14.79 15.32 3.21
N ALA A 192 -15.50 16.17 3.97
CA ALA A 192 -15.70 16.00 5.40
C ALA A 192 -16.48 14.72 5.74
N ALA A 193 -17.45 14.33 4.92
CA ALA A 193 -18.18 13.07 5.10
C ALA A 193 -17.27 11.83 4.96
N TYR A 194 -16.29 11.84 4.03
CA TYR A 194 -15.30 10.77 3.93
C TYR A 194 -14.42 10.67 5.19
N LEU A 195 -14.03 11.82 5.77
CA LEU A 195 -13.25 11.87 7.01
C LEU A 195 -14.06 11.33 8.20
N THR A 196 -15.28 11.78 8.36
CA THR A 196 -16.19 11.30 9.43
C THR A 196 -16.50 9.81 9.31
N ALA A 197 -16.56 9.28 8.06
CA ALA A 197 -16.79 7.86 7.81
C ALA A 197 -15.53 7.00 7.93
N GLU A 198 -14.39 7.54 8.42
CA GLU A 198 -13.11 6.85 8.58
C GLU A 198 -12.58 6.23 7.26
N LYS A 199 -12.81 6.93 6.15
CA LYS A 199 -12.44 6.46 4.80
C LYS A 199 -11.18 7.13 4.26
N VAL A 200 -10.52 7.99 5.03
CA VAL A 200 -9.35 8.77 4.63
C VAL A 200 -8.13 8.34 5.44
N PHE A 201 -7.03 8.10 4.74
CA PHE A 201 -5.77 7.71 5.35
C PHE A 201 -4.64 8.59 4.81
N ILE A 202 -3.73 9.02 5.68
CA ILE A 202 -2.44 9.63 5.32
C ILE A 202 -1.35 8.64 5.77
N ASN A 203 -0.54 8.15 4.84
CA ASN A 203 0.53 7.19 5.09
C ASN A 203 0.06 5.98 5.94
N GLY A 204 -1.12 5.44 5.63
CA GLY A 204 -1.74 4.32 6.35
C GLY A 204 -2.44 4.68 7.67
N ARG A 205 -2.33 5.92 8.16
CA ARG A 205 -3.01 6.38 9.38
C ARG A 205 -4.39 6.92 9.05
N CYS A 206 -5.43 6.43 9.69
CA CYS A 206 -6.79 6.94 9.55
C CYS A 206 -6.91 8.37 10.09
N ILE A 207 -7.50 9.25 9.30
CA ILE A 207 -7.69 10.67 9.63
C ILE A 207 -9.19 10.98 9.68
N THR A 208 -9.63 11.50 10.83
CA THR A 208 -11.02 11.94 11.05
C THR A 208 -11.13 13.45 11.24
N ASN A 209 -10.01 14.11 11.56
CA ASN A 209 -9.99 15.56 11.77
C ASN A 209 -9.81 16.30 10.44
N CYS A 210 -10.82 17.08 10.04
CA CYS A 210 -10.79 17.89 8.83
C CYS A 210 -9.65 18.94 8.81
N ASN A 211 -9.15 19.36 9.99
CA ASN A 211 -8.10 20.36 10.11
C ASN A 211 -6.69 19.75 10.03
N GLN A 212 -6.56 18.41 9.93
CA GLN A 212 -5.27 17.76 9.75
C GLN A 212 -4.58 18.32 8.51
N SER A 213 -3.31 18.72 8.66
CA SER A 213 -2.48 19.15 7.53
C SER A 213 -1.90 17.94 6.80
N CYS A 214 -1.71 18.09 5.50
CA CYS A 214 -0.87 17.19 4.69
C CYS A 214 0.49 17.83 4.47
N ASP A 215 1.53 17.03 4.56
CA ASP A 215 2.90 17.42 4.29
C ASP A 215 3.31 17.01 2.87
N ASN A 216 4.37 17.65 2.33
CA ASN A 216 4.89 17.32 1.01
C ASN A 216 5.36 15.86 0.96
N GLY A 217 4.90 15.11 -0.04
CA GLY A 217 5.20 13.69 -0.21
C GLY A 217 4.22 12.75 0.50
N ASP A 218 3.22 13.27 1.23
CA ASP A 218 2.21 12.42 1.87
C ASP A 218 1.38 11.63 0.85
N ILE A 219 1.21 10.34 1.12
CA ILE A 219 0.30 9.48 0.36
C ILE A 219 -1.07 9.53 1.01
N VAL A 220 -2.03 10.13 0.31
CA VAL A 220 -3.42 10.21 0.74
C VAL A 220 -4.25 9.13 0.04
N SER A 221 -4.84 8.24 0.83
CA SER A 221 -5.75 7.20 0.33
C SER A 221 -7.18 7.52 0.75
N VAL A 222 -8.10 7.55 -0.21
CA VAL A 222 -9.54 7.77 0.03
C VAL A 222 -10.31 6.56 -0.48
N ARG A 223 -10.92 5.80 0.43
CA ARG A 223 -11.66 4.59 0.06
C ARG A 223 -12.72 4.88 -0.98
N GLN A 224 -12.82 4.04 -2.01
CA GLN A 224 -13.72 4.16 -3.16
C GLN A 224 -13.38 5.30 -4.14
N LYS A 225 -12.37 6.13 -3.87
CA LYS A 225 -11.93 7.21 -4.77
C LYS A 225 -10.54 6.95 -5.35
N GLY A 226 -9.67 6.24 -4.63
CA GLY A 226 -8.29 5.99 -5.00
C GLY A 226 -7.30 6.63 -4.05
N ARG A 227 -6.07 6.80 -4.52
CA ARG A 227 -4.98 7.40 -3.74
C ARG A 227 -4.17 8.35 -4.61
N PHE A 228 -3.49 9.28 -3.96
CA PHE A 228 -2.57 10.22 -4.61
C PHE A 228 -1.41 10.56 -3.68
N VAL A 229 -0.28 10.96 -4.27
CA VAL A 229 0.79 11.66 -3.54
C VAL A 229 0.50 13.15 -3.59
N PHE A 230 0.56 13.80 -2.44
CA PHE A 230 0.42 15.24 -2.31
C PHE A 230 1.79 15.91 -2.39
N GLU A 231 1.98 16.80 -3.34
CA GLU A 231 3.19 17.59 -3.47
C GLU A 231 2.89 19.08 -3.38
N THR A 232 3.79 19.80 -2.74
CA THR A 232 3.76 21.26 -2.65
C THR A 232 5.17 21.80 -2.47
N ASP A 233 5.48 22.88 -3.19
CA ASP A 233 6.69 23.69 -2.99
C ASP A 233 6.47 24.81 -1.95
N GLN A 234 5.28 24.82 -1.32
CA GLN A 234 4.83 25.85 -0.37
C GLN A 234 4.77 27.26 -0.97
N SER A 235 4.90 27.39 -2.29
CA SER A 235 4.79 28.69 -2.95
C SER A 235 3.33 29.17 -2.98
N LEU A 236 3.17 30.47 -2.82
CA LEU A 236 1.86 31.11 -2.84
C LEU A 236 1.61 31.78 -4.18
N SER A 237 0.41 31.65 -4.67
CA SER A 237 -0.09 32.45 -5.80
C SER A 237 -0.25 33.91 -5.40
N LYS A 238 -0.39 34.82 -6.39
CA LYS A 238 -0.67 36.25 -6.16
C LYS A 238 -1.91 36.50 -5.28
N LYS A 239 -2.82 35.53 -5.18
CA LYS A 239 -4.04 35.56 -4.36
C LYS A 239 -3.89 34.81 -3.02
N GLY A 240 -2.66 34.48 -2.60
CA GLY A 240 -2.37 33.80 -1.32
C GLY A 240 -2.79 32.33 -1.26
N LYS A 241 -3.07 31.69 -2.40
CA LYS A 241 -3.35 30.24 -2.45
C LYS A 241 -2.06 29.44 -2.60
N LEU A 242 -1.99 28.30 -1.91
CA LEU A 242 -0.89 27.34 -1.99
C LEU A 242 -0.92 26.61 -3.34
N ARG A 243 0.22 26.54 -4.02
CA ARG A 243 0.38 25.71 -5.22
C ARG A 243 0.63 24.28 -4.82
N VAL A 244 -0.11 23.36 -5.46
CA VAL A 244 -0.05 21.94 -5.14
C VAL A 244 -0.07 21.11 -6.41
N ARG A 245 0.50 19.90 -6.32
CA ARG A 245 0.41 18.87 -7.34
C ARG A 245 -0.17 17.61 -6.72
N PHE A 246 -1.13 17.01 -7.41
CA PHE A 246 -1.69 15.72 -7.08
C PHE A 246 -1.17 14.68 -8.08
N MET A 247 -0.41 13.70 -7.59
CA MET A 247 0.04 12.57 -8.39
C MET A 247 -0.92 11.39 -8.11
N ILE A 248 -1.98 11.28 -8.91
CA ILE A 248 -3.04 10.28 -8.71
C ILE A 248 -2.59 8.94 -9.29
N TYR A 249 -2.62 7.88 -8.49
CA TYR A 249 -2.34 6.52 -8.93
C TYR A 249 -3.40 6.04 -9.92
N LYS A 250 -2.98 5.49 -11.06
CA LYS A 250 -3.87 4.88 -12.08
C LYS A 250 -4.14 3.42 -11.83
#